data_632092787be8d2806523923574e94948
#
_entry.id   632092787be8d2806523923574e94948
#
_cell.length_a   1.000
_cell.length_b   1.000
_cell.length_c   1.000
_cell.angle_alpha   90.00
_cell.angle_beta   90.00
_cell.angle_gamma   90.00
#
_symmetry.space_group_name_H-M   'P 1'
#
loop_
_entity.id
_entity.type
_entity.pdbx_description
1 polymer ?
#
loop_
_entity_poly.entity_id
_entity_poly.type
_entity_poly.pdbx_seq_one_letter_code
_entity_poly.pdbx_strand_id
1 'polypeptide(L)'
;AGTTGYNAVVDLRYLWMRQKRFQGSHFANDEQCKAVNDLVIAGKVDPCLSRTFSFKEIPDSHQLMYQNKHPHGNMACLVGAPKPGLKELP
;
A
#
# COMPACT_ATOMS: atom_id res chain seq x y z
N ALA A 1 5.75 3.73 1.76
CA ALA A 1 6.46 2.97 0.74
C ALA A 1 7.97 3.12 0.88
N GLY A 2 8.70 2.05 0.64
CA GLY A 2 10.15 2.07 0.73
C GLY A 2 10.80 2.78 -0.44
N THR A 3 12.03 3.26 -0.22
CA THR A 3 12.81 3.95 -1.24
C THR A 3 13.88 3.00 -1.78
N THR A 4 13.89 2.78 -3.07
CA THR A 4 14.89 1.91 -3.72
C THR A 4 16.09 2.68 -4.29
N GLY A 5 16.08 4.01 -4.20
CA GLY A 5 17.17 4.89 -4.61
C GLY A 5 17.06 6.22 -3.86
N TYR A 6 18.11 7.01 -3.93
CA TYR A 6 18.19 8.27 -3.19
C TYR A 6 17.73 9.48 -4.01
N ASN A 7 17.81 9.38 -5.32
CA ASN A 7 17.58 10.52 -6.19
C ASN A 7 16.61 10.16 -7.30
N ALA A 8 15.83 11.14 -7.72
CA ALA A 8 14.92 11.03 -8.86
C ALA A 8 15.03 12.26 -9.74
N VAL A 9 14.84 12.07 -11.04
CA VAL A 9 14.78 13.17 -12.00
C VAL A 9 13.32 13.52 -12.24
N VAL A 10 12.98 14.76 -12.05
CA VAL A 10 11.60 15.28 -12.22
C VAL A 10 11.60 16.37 -13.27
N ASP A 11 10.71 16.28 -14.25
CA ASP A 11 10.47 17.36 -15.21
C ASP A 11 9.60 18.43 -14.54
N LEU A 12 10.23 19.53 -14.20
CA LEU A 12 9.53 20.64 -13.51
C LEU A 12 8.42 21.27 -14.34
N ARG A 13 8.51 21.17 -15.67
CA ARG A 13 7.45 21.68 -16.56
C ARG A 13 6.17 20.89 -16.37
N TYR A 14 6.25 19.57 -16.28
CA TYR A 14 5.10 18.72 -15.99
C TYR A 14 4.49 19.03 -14.64
N LEU A 15 5.33 19.34 -13.67
CA LEU A 15 4.88 19.66 -12.33
C LEU A 15 4.00 20.91 -12.32
N TRP A 16 4.48 22.02 -12.87
CA TRP A 16 3.72 23.27 -12.82
C TRP A 16 2.61 23.33 -13.87
N MET A 17 2.83 22.83 -15.09
CA MET A 17 1.82 22.86 -16.16
C MET A 17 0.59 22.03 -15.81
N ARG A 18 0.75 20.95 -15.07
CA ARG A 18 -0.34 20.06 -14.68
C ARG A 18 -0.82 20.29 -13.26
N GLN A 19 -0.38 21.35 -12.63
CA GLN A 19 -0.76 21.70 -11.27
C GLN A 19 -0.57 20.54 -10.29
N LYS A 20 0.54 19.81 -10.41
CA LYS A 20 0.88 18.69 -9.56
C LYS A 20 1.64 19.16 -8.32
N ARG A 21 1.57 18.33 -7.29
CA ARG A 21 2.26 18.56 -6.03
C ARG A 21 3.21 17.39 -5.76
N PHE A 22 4.41 17.71 -5.31
CA PHE A 22 5.37 16.72 -4.82
C PHE A 22 5.52 16.93 -3.32
N GLN A 23 5.05 15.95 -2.55
CA GLN A 23 4.96 16.06 -1.09
C GLN A 23 5.61 14.86 -0.42
N GLY A 24 6.58 15.11 0.46
CA GLY A 24 7.14 14.09 1.33
C GLY A 24 6.19 13.70 2.45
N SER A 25 6.31 12.46 2.89
CA SER A 25 5.54 11.94 4.01
C SER A 25 6.46 11.12 4.90
N HIS A 26 6.33 11.29 6.21
CA HIS A 26 7.15 10.57 7.17
C HIS A 26 6.38 10.36 8.46
N PHE A 27 6.26 9.09 8.84
CA PHE A 27 5.58 8.62 10.04
C PHE A 27 4.12 9.05 10.18
N ALA A 28 3.46 8.41 11.12
CA ALA A 28 2.15 8.77 11.63
C ALA A 28 2.12 8.45 13.12
N ASN A 29 1.30 9.19 13.87
CA ASN A 29 1.06 8.89 15.28
C ASN A 29 -0.13 7.94 15.44
N ASP A 30 -0.38 7.49 16.67
CA ASP A 30 -1.45 6.53 16.96
C ASP A 30 -2.84 7.08 16.59
N GLU A 31 -3.07 8.36 16.82
CA GLU A 31 -4.32 9.01 16.49
C GLU A 31 -4.57 9.01 14.98
N GLN A 32 -3.55 9.32 14.19
CA GLN A 32 -3.63 9.29 12.73
C GLN A 32 -3.84 7.87 12.21
N CYS A 33 -3.17 6.88 12.76
CA CYS A 33 -3.35 5.47 12.41
C CYS A 33 -4.78 5.00 12.69
N LYS A 34 -5.32 5.38 13.86
CA LYS A 34 -6.71 5.08 14.21
C LYS A 34 -7.69 5.74 13.24
N ALA A 35 -7.46 6.99 12.89
CA ALA A 35 -8.33 7.72 11.96
C ALA A 35 -8.37 7.06 10.58
N VAL A 36 -7.23 6.59 10.06
CA VAL A 36 -7.18 5.87 8.78
C VAL A 36 -7.92 4.54 8.88
N ASN A 37 -7.75 3.79 9.97
CA ASN A 37 -8.47 2.54 10.18
C ASN A 37 -9.99 2.76 10.21
N ASP A 38 -10.44 3.81 10.88
CA ASP A 38 -11.86 4.15 10.92
C ASP A 38 -12.41 4.47 9.52
N LEU A 39 -11.63 5.15 8.68
CA LEU A 39 -12.01 5.43 7.29
C LEU A 39 -12.10 4.14 6.45
N VAL A 40 -11.18 3.21 6.65
CA VAL A 40 -11.20 1.92 5.94
C VAL A 40 -12.43 1.11 6.38
N ILE A 41 -12.70 1.04 7.68
CA ILE A 41 -13.87 0.34 8.22
C ILE A 41 -15.17 0.94 7.68
N ALA A 42 -15.24 2.25 7.59
CA ALA A 42 -16.40 2.96 7.03
C ALA A 42 -16.56 2.82 5.51
N GLY A 43 -15.60 2.18 4.84
CA GLY A 43 -15.62 2.01 3.38
C GLY A 43 -15.29 3.27 2.58
N LYS A 44 -14.74 4.31 3.22
CA LYS A 44 -14.39 5.57 2.57
C LYS A 44 -13.02 5.56 1.91
N VAL A 45 -12.15 4.64 2.32
CA VAL A 45 -10.82 4.43 1.75
C VAL A 45 -10.68 2.96 1.39
N ASP A 46 -10.27 2.71 0.17
CA ASP A 46 -9.95 1.35 -0.30
C ASP A 46 -8.44 1.13 -0.14
N PRO A 47 -7.99 0.20 0.72
CA PRO A 47 -6.57 -0.11 0.85
C PRO A 47 -6.00 -0.85 -0.36
N CYS A 48 -6.81 -1.15 -1.36
CA CYS A 48 -6.41 -1.87 -2.57
C CYS A 48 -5.76 -3.23 -2.26
N LEU A 49 -6.33 -3.96 -1.32
CA LEU A 49 -5.84 -5.29 -0.96
C LEU A 49 -6.11 -6.28 -2.09
N SER A 50 -5.06 -6.80 -2.70
CA SER A 50 -5.17 -7.67 -3.88
C SER A 50 -4.95 -9.14 -3.57
N ARG A 51 -4.14 -9.46 -2.58
CA ARG A 51 -3.83 -10.83 -2.21
C ARG A 51 -3.45 -10.93 -0.73
N THR A 52 -3.84 -12.04 -0.12
CA THR A 52 -3.45 -12.37 1.26
C THR A 52 -2.65 -13.65 1.29
N PHE A 53 -1.80 -13.76 2.31
CA PHE A 53 -0.95 -14.92 2.55
C PHE A 53 -1.13 -15.39 3.98
N SER A 54 -0.98 -16.69 4.20
CA SER A 54 -0.83 -17.23 5.55
C SER A 54 0.55 -16.85 6.11
N PHE A 55 0.71 -17.01 7.41
CA PHE A 55 1.99 -16.73 8.07
C PHE A 55 3.14 -17.55 7.47
N LYS A 56 2.87 -18.78 7.06
CA LYS A 56 3.87 -19.67 6.46
C LYS A 56 4.29 -19.26 5.06
N GLU A 57 3.48 -18.46 4.38
CA GLU A 57 3.73 -18.01 3.01
C GLU A 57 4.45 -16.66 2.92
N ILE A 58 4.89 -16.09 4.04
CA ILE A 58 5.62 -14.81 4.04
C ILE A 58 6.84 -14.83 3.11
N PRO A 59 7.69 -15.89 3.11
CA PRO A 59 8.81 -15.94 2.17
C PRO A 59 8.37 -15.87 0.71
N ASP A 60 7.26 -16.49 0.36
CA ASP A 60 6.72 -16.47 -1.00
C ASP A 60 6.29 -15.05 -1.40
N SER A 61 5.68 -14.31 -0.48
CA SER A 61 5.29 -12.92 -0.74
C SER A 61 6.50 -12.02 -0.99
N HIS A 62 7.57 -12.20 -0.24
CA HIS A 62 8.83 -11.48 -0.47
C HIS A 62 9.44 -11.83 -1.81
N GLN A 63 9.39 -13.09 -2.21
CA GLN A 63 9.91 -13.54 -3.49
C GLN A 63 9.15 -12.90 -4.66
N LEU A 64 7.82 -12.82 -4.56
CA LEU A 64 6.99 -12.14 -5.56
C LEU A 64 7.34 -10.66 -5.70
N MET A 65 7.56 -9.97 -4.57
CA MET A 65 8.00 -8.56 -4.59
C MET A 65 9.37 -8.41 -5.22
N TYR A 66 10.31 -9.26 -4.86
CA TYR A 66 11.67 -9.23 -5.41
C TYR A 66 11.68 -9.43 -6.92
N GLN A 67 10.84 -10.34 -7.42
CA GLN A 67 10.72 -10.62 -8.85
C GLN A 67 9.82 -9.64 -9.59
N ASN A 68 9.19 -8.70 -8.88
CA ASN A 68 8.20 -7.77 -9.43
C ASN A 68 7.03 -8.49 -10.11
N LYS A 69 6.61 -9.62 -9.56
CA LYS A 69 5.51 -10.46 -10.06
C LYS A 69 4.28 -10.43 -9.16
N HIS A 70 4.27 -9.56 -8.17
CA HIS A 70 3.12 -9.39 -7.29
C HIS A 70 1.93 -8.82 -8.07
N PRO A 71 0.68 -9.13 -7.66
CA PRO A 71 -0.50 -8.52 -8.29
C PRO A 71 -0.57 -7.03 -8.01
N HIS A 72 -1.32 -6.31 -8.82
CA HIS A 72 -1.57 -4.90 -8.58
C HIS A 72 -2.30 -4.69 -7.26
N GLY A 73 -1.89 -3.67 -6.52
CA GLY A 73 -2.41 -3.39 -5.19
C GLY A 73 -1.48 -3.86 -4.09
N ASN A 74 -2.02 -3.95 -2.89
CA ASN A 74 -1.27 -4.31 -1.71
C ASN A 74 -1.45 -5.78 -1.35
N MET A 75 -0.38 -6.41 -0.87
CA MET A 75 -0.42 -7.75 -0.30
C MET A 75 -0.35 -7.66 1.21
N ALA A 76 -1.03 -8.58 1.88
CA ALA A 76 -1.05 -8.63 3.34
C ALA A 76 -0.87 -10.07 3.83
N CYS A 77 -0.27 -10.22 5.00
CA CYS A 77 -0.19 -11.48 5.70
C CYS A 77 -1.28 -11.53 6.78
N LEU A 78 -2.01 -12.64 6.85
CA LEU A 78 -3.02 -12.86 7.87
C LEU A 78 -2.35 -13.39 9.14
N VAL A 79 -2.43 -12.61 10.20
CA VAL A 79 -1.91 -12.99 11.51
C VAL A 79 -3.10 -13.16 12.46
N GLY A 80 -3.64 -14.36 12.51
CA GLY A 80 -4.80 -14.68 13.34
C GLY A 80 -6.12 -14.07 12.88
N ALA A 81 -6.18 -13.52 11.68
CA ALA A 81 -7.41 -12.96 11.14
C ALA A 81 -8.39 -14.08 10.76
N PRO A 82 -9.69 -13.94 11.09
CA PRO A 82 -10.67 -15.00 10.84
C PRO A 82 -11.03 -15.15 9.35
N LYS A 83 -10.78 -14.12 8.54
CA LYS A 83 -11.08 -14.13 7.09
C LYS A 83 -10.20 -13.12 6.35
N PRO A 84 -10.02 -13.30 5.04
CA PRO A 84 -9.11 -12.45 4.25
C PRO A 84 -9.48 -10.97 4.20
N GLY A 85 -10.74 -10.61 4.27
CA GLY A 85 -11.16 -9.22 4.14
C GLY A 85 -11.03 -8.65 2.73
N LEU A 86 -10.77 -9.51 1.74
CA LEU A 86 -10.74 -9.08 0.33
C LEU A 86 -12.14 -8.70 -0.12
N LYS A 87 -12.24 -7.61 -0.88
CA LYS A 87 -13.46 -7.29 -1.58
C LYS A 87 -13.63 -8.25 -2.74
N GLU A 88 -14.81 -8.83 -2.87
CA GLU A 88 -15.18 -9.54 -4.07
C GLU A 88 -15.30 -8.52 -5.20
N LEU A 89 -14.61 -8.76 -6.31
CA LEU A 89 -14.77 -7.95 -7.52
C LEU A 89 -16.15 -8.25 -8.12
N PRO A 90 -16.88 -7.21 -8.54
CA PRO A 90 -18.19 -7.39 -9.15
C PRO A 90 -18.11 -8.14 -10.48
#